data_163fd004cac463c30723cc7eb876a851
#
_entry.id   163fd004cac463c30723cc7eb876a851
#
_cell.length_a   1.000
_cell.length_b   1.000
_cell.length_c   1.000
_cell.angle_alpha   90.00
_cell.angle_beta   90.00
_cell.angle_gamma   90.00
#
_symmetry.space_group_name_H-M   'P 1'
#
loop_
_entity.id
_entity.type
_entity.pdbx_description
1 polymer ?
#
loop_
_entity_poly.entity_id
_entity_poly.type
_entity_poly.pdbx_seq_one_letter_code
_entity_poly.pdbx_strand_id
1 'polypeptide(L)'
;YDINKLGQQYMYTSKDNILLTIRRQKDTRATYLRQAELTYSYEHYNGLSYNAIVRNRREYATEYAVFDRINADGMISPLGHYDMTELELKFRYAKNEKFYQTRNNRIPITYDALIFNVSHVMAKKDLLGSAYNYHRTDIGIQKRLWFSAFGYLDIITKAGKVWTKVPYPLLILPNANLSYTIQPEAYTNMNAMEFINDEYASWDLTYYMNGNLLNRLPLVKKLKAREVFAFRGLWGHLTDKNNPANGKEGLFLFPYGSYTLGKVPYMEASVGVENIFQFLRLDYVWRLNYRDHPGIQTKGVRCTMRLSF
;
A
#
# COMPACT_ATOMS: atom_id res chain seq x y z
N TYR A 1 -9.33 17.89 10.09
CA TYR A 1 -8.85 16.90 11.07
C TYR A 1 -9.25 15.52 10.60
N ASP A 2 -8.31 14.59 10.58
CA ASP A 2 -8.54 13.23 10.13
C ASP A 2 -7.68 12.25 10.94
N ILE A 3 -7.97 10.96 10.81
CA ILE A 3 -7.17 9.86 11.35
C ILE A 3 -6.25 9.36 10.23
N ASN A 4 -4.96 9.56 10.38
CA ASN A 4 -3.97 9.02 9.44
C ASN A 4 -3.58 7.60 9.85
N LYS A 5 -3.99 6.64 9.05
CA LYS A 5 -3.54 5.25 9.17
C LYS A 5 -2.19 5.12 8.50
N LEU A 6 -1.16 5.00 9.28
CA LEU A 6 0.19 4.84 8.78
C LEU A 6 0.32 3.56 7.93
N GLY A 7 1.01 3.66 6.79
CA GLY A 7 1.18 2.52 5.87
C GLY A 7 0.03 2.27 4.91
N GLN A 8 -0.86 3.24 4.67
CA GLN A 8 -1.91 3.12 3.66
C GLN A 8 -1.60 3.94 2.40
N GLN A 9 -0.55 3.55 1.69
CA GLN A 9 -0.12 4.20 0.45
C GLN A 9 -0.44 3.31 -0.75
N TYR A 10 -1.57 3.61 -1.40
CA TYR A 10 -2.02 2.94 -2.61
C TYR A 10 -1.68 3.78 -3.84
N MET A 11 -1.21 3.14 -4.89
CA MET A 11 -0.83 3.79 -6.14
C MET A 11 -1.87 3.57 -7.24
N TYR A 12 -2.53 2.42 -7.24
CA TYR A 12 -3.44 1.97 -8.29
C TYR A 12 -4.88 1.72 -7.80
N THR A 13 -5.05 1.55 -6.49
CA THR A 13 -6.37 1.23 -5.90
C THR A 13 -6.87 2.35 -5.01
N SER A 14 -8.19 2.51 -4.95
CA SER A 14 -8.83 3.46 -4.02
C SER A 14 -8.79 2.92 -2.59
N LYS A 15 -8.66 3.84 -1.63
CA LYS A 15 -8.81 3.55 -0.20
C LYS A 15 -10.28 3.35 0.20
N ASP A 16 -11.20 3.86 -0.60
CA ASP A 16 -12.63 3.95 -0.27
C ASP A 16 -13.37 2.70 -0.73
N ASN A 17 -13.39 1.71 0.13
CA ASN A 17 -14.19 0.51 -0.04
C ASN A 17 -14.91 0.20 1.26
N ILE A 18 -16.25 0.23 1.25
CA ILE A 18 -17.10 -0.01 2.42
C ILE A 18 -16.82 -1.37 3.07
N LEU A 19 -16.42 -2.37 2.29
CA LEU A 19 -16.11 -3.71 2.80
C LEU A 19 -14.84 -3.72 3.67
N LEU A 20 -13.96 -2.72 3.54
CA LEU A 20 -12.77 -2.56 4.39
C LEU A 20 -13.11 -2.12 5.81
N THR A 21 -14.35 -1.71 6.07
CA THR A 21 -14.83 -1.38 7.42
C THR A 21 -15.03 -2.62 8.28
N ILE A 22 -15.26 -3.81 7.66
CA ILE A 22 -15.40 -5.08 8.37
C ILE A 22 -13.99 -5.59 8.71
N ARG A 23 -13.51 -5.25 9.90
CA ARG A 23 -12.14 -5.50 10.33
C ARG A 23 -11.99 -6.82 11.09
N ARG A 24 -10.88 -7.52 10.86
CA ARG A 24 -10.46 -8.72 11.60
C ARG A 24 -9.76 -8.39 12.93
N GLN A 25 -9.18 -7.21 13.04
CA GLN A 25 -8.54 -6.73 14.26
C GLN A 25 -8.64 -5.20 14.36
N LYS A 26 -8.46 -4.68 15.57
CA LYS A 26 -8.45 -3.23 15.81
C LYS A 26 -7.19 -2.63 15.17
N ASP A 27 -7.39 -1.53 14.45
CA ASP A 27 -6.29 -0.71 13.93
C ASP A 27 -6.06 0.42 14.92
N THR A 28 -5.11 0.21 15.80
CA THR A 28 -4.74 1.19 16.83
C THR A 28 -3.55 2.06 16.40
N ARG A 29 -2.79 1.63 15.38
CA ARG A 29 -1.57 2.29 14.93
C ARG A 29 -1.87 3.39 13.92
N ALA A 30 -2.53 4.42 14.37
CA ALA A 30 -2.89 5.60 13.60
C ALA A 30 -2.43 6.86 14.35
N THR A 31 -2.21 7.92 13.63
CA THR A 31 -1.93 9.27 14.14
C THR A 31 -3.12 10.17 13.86
N TYR A 32 -3.23 11.30 14.56
CA TYR A 32 -4.18 12.34 14.17
C TYR A 32 -3.50 13.32 13.22
N LEU A 33 -4.22 13.74 12.19
CA LEU A 33 -3.72 14.59 11.13
C LEU A 33 -4.56 15.87 11.00
N ARG A 34 -3.89 17.02 11.02
CA ARG A 34 -4.44 18.28 10.51
C ARG A 34 -3.72 18.63 9.23
N GLN A 35 -4.46 18.76 8.12
CA GLN A 35 -3.86 18.94 6.81
C GLN A 35 -4.60 20.00 6.01
N ALA A 36 -3.85 20.80 5.27
CA ALA A 36 -4.32 21.61 4.15
C ALA A 36 -3.59 21.13 2.90
N GLU A 37 -4.33 20.91 1.82
CA GLU A 37 -3.80 20.38 0.57
C GLU A 37 -4.35 21.18 -0.62
N LEU A 38 -3.45 21.51 -1.55
CA LEU A 38 -3.78 22.09 -2.83
C LEU A 38 -3.26 21.16 -3.92
N THR A 39 -4.14 20.69 -4.79
CA THR A 39 -3.80 19.78 -5.88
C THR A 39 -4.07 20.44 -7.23
N TYR A 40 -3.06 20.47 -8.09
CA TYR A 40 -3.18 20.79 -9.51
C TYR A 40 -3.02 19.50 -10.31
N SER A 41 -4.00 19.20 -11.17
CA SER A 41 -4.00 17.99 -12.01
C SER A 41 -4.20 18.37 -13.46
N TYR A 42 -3.41 17.77 -14.34
CA TYR A 42 -3.58 17.92 -15.78
C TYR A 42 -3.35 16.58 -16.49
N GLU A 43 -4.16 16.32 -17.49
CA GLU A 43 -4.12 15.09 -18.28
C GLU A 43 -4.10 15.41 -19.77
N HIS A 44 -3.15 14.77 -20.48
CA HIS A 44 -3.00 14.87 -21.92
C HIS A 44 -3.74 13.74 -22.63
N TYR A 45 -4.15 13.98 -23.87
CA TYR A 45 -4.82 12.97 -24.72
C TYR A 45 -3.93 11.75 -25.05
N ASN A 46 -2.61 11.90 -24.96
CA ASN A 46 -1.65 10.81 -25.22
C ASN A 46 -1.51 9.80 -24.06
N GLY A 47 -2.29 9.94 -22.99
CA GLY A 47 -2.25 9.08 -21.81
C GLY A 47 -1.23 9.49 -20.75
N LEU A 48 -0.59 10.67 -20.91
CA LEU A 48 0.25 11.26 -19.87
C LEU A 48 -0.60 12.14 -18.96
N SER A 49 -0.50 11.95 -17.65
CA SER A 49 -1.08 12.85 -16.65
C SER A 49 -0.05 13.20 -15.59
N TYR A 50 -0.17 14.39 -15.02
CA TYR A 50 0.65 14.82 -13.91
C TYR A 50 -0.17 15.58 -12.86
N ASN A 51 0.23 15.39 -11.60
CA ASN A 51 -0.32 16.10 -10.46
C ASN A 51 0.81 16.77 -9.71
N ALA A 52 0.58 18.03 -9.32
CA ALA A 52 1.41 18.77 -8.37
C ALA A 52 0.57 19.03 -7.13
N ILE A 53 1.03 18.53 -5.99
CA ILE A 53 0.31 18.57 -4.72
C ILE A 53 1.17 19.30 -3.71
N VAL A 54 0.69 20.42 -3.20
CA VAL A 54 1.31 21.13 -2.07
C VAL A 54 0.50 20.79 -0.82
N ARG A 55 1.18 20.28 0.19
CA ARG A 55 0.55 19.80 1.41
C ARG A 55 1.24 20.40 2.63
N ASN A 56 0.48 21.07 3.50
CA ASN A 56 0.92 21.44 4.84
C ASN A 56 0.17 20.59 5.84
N ARG A 57 0.90 19.83 6.65
CA ARG A 57 0.32 18.91 7.63
C ARG A 57 0.99 19.02 8.99
N ARG A 58 0.16 18.86 10.02
CA ARG A 58 0.59 18.62 11.40
C ARG A 58 0.12 17.23 11.80
N GLU A 59 1.05 16.42 12.23
CA GLU A 59 0.79 15.05 12.64
C GLU A 59 1.02 14.91 14.14
N TYR A 60 0.03 14.36 14.86
CA TYR A 60 0.04 14.22 16.31
C TYR A 60 0.28 12.78 16.70
N ALA A 61 1.11 12.59 17.72
CA ALA A 61 1.35 11.30 18.35
C ALA A 61 0.06 10.75 18.98
N THR A 62 -0.01 9.42 19.05
CA THR A 62 -1.06 8.69 19.76
C THR A 62 -0.42 7.68 20.70
N GLU A 63 -1.23 7.04 21.56
CA GLU A 63 -0.76 6.00 22.49
C GLU A 63 -0.02 4.85 21.81
N TYR A 64 -0.40 4.50 20.56
CA TYR A 64 0.17 3.36 19.82
C TYR A 64 1.13 3.78 18.69
N ALA A 65 1.19 5.07 18.37
CA ALA A 65 2.12 5.67 17.43
C ALA A 65 2.81 6.86 18.10
N VAL A 66 3.67 6.54 19.08
CA VAL A 66 4.39 7.51 19.89
C VAL A 66 5.55 8.13 19.12
N PHE A 67 5.85 9.40 19.38
CA PHE A 67 6.97 10.11 18.79
C PHE A 67 8.07 10.34 19.85
N ASP A 68 8.70 9.25 20.26
CA ASP A 68 9.84 9.28 21.19
C ASP A 68 11.11 9.68 20.45
N ARG A 69 11.43 10.98 20.50
CA ARG A 69 12.51 11.60 19.74
C ARG A 69 13.84 11.43 20.45
N ILE A 70 14.88 11.05 19.70
CA ILE A 70 16.27 11.06 20.12
C ILE A 70 16.84 12.47 19.97
N ASN A 71 17.26 13.09 21.05
CA ASN A 71 17.86 14.43 21.10
C ASN A 71 19.36 14.40 20.77
N ALA A 72 19.98 15.58 20.65
CA ALA A 72 21.41 15.73 20.38
C ALA A 72 22.30 15.15 21.49
N ASP A 73 21.83 15.15 22.73
CA ASP A 73 22.50 14.57 23.91
C ASP A 73 22.28 13.05 24.05
N GLY A 74 21.57 12.44 23.12
CA GLY A 74 21.17 11.01 23.14
C GLY A 74 19.99 10.70 24.07
N MET A 75 19.46 11.68 24.80
CA MET A 75 18.27 11.48 25.62
C MET A 75 17.02 11.35 24.74
N ILE A 76 16.04 10.59 25.23
CA ILE A 76 14.76 10.38 24.57
C ILE A 76 13.73 11.30 25.21
N SER A 77 13.02 12.07 24.39
CA SER A 77 11.92 12.92 24.83
C SER A 77 10.67 12.70 23.99
N PRO A 78 9.48 12.65 24.61
CA PRO A 78 8.24 12.53 23.85
C PRO A 78 7.95 13.84 23.11
N LEU A 79 7.56 13.70 21.82
CA LEU A 79 7.14 14.81 20.99
C LEU A 79 5.63 14.67 20.71
N GLY A 80 4.85 15.70 21.02
CA GLY A 80 3.39 15.65 20.84
C GLY A 80 2.96 15.70 19.37
N HIS A 81 3.69 16.43 18.54
CA HIS A 81 3.40 16.57 17.10
C HIS A 81 4.64 17.05 16.34
N TYR A 82 4.61 16.93 15.02
CA TYR A 82 5.54 17.59 14.09
C TYR A 82 4.80 18.14 12.88
N ASP A 83 5.40 19.17 12.26
CA ASP A 83 4.86 19.84 11.08
C ASP A 83 5.68 19.48 9.84
N MET A 84 5.00 19.36 8.71
CA MET A 84 5.62 19.14 7.40
C MET A 84 4.93 19.95 6.33
N THR A 85 5.73 20.61 5.49
CA THR A 85 5.26 21.21 4.24
C THR A 85 5.95 20.50 3.09
N GLU A 86 5.16 19.86 2.24
CA GLU A 86 5.61 18.95 1.20
C GLU A 86 5.10 19.40 -0.16
N LEU A 87 5.95 19.21 -1.18
CA LEU A 87 5.55 19.22 -2.58
C LEU A 87 5.66 17.81 -3.11
N GLU A 88 4.55 17.25 -3.61
CA GLU A 88 4.52 15.96 -4.27
C GLU A 88 4.24 16.14 -5.76
N LEU A 89 5.12 15.58 -6.60
CA LEU A 89 4.94 15.52 -8.05
C LEU A 89 4.65 14.09 -8.46
N LYS A 90 3.50 13.87 -9.13
CA LYS A 90 3.09 12.57 -9.66
C LYS A 90 3.02 12.63 -11.17
N PHE A 91 3.57 11.62 -11.80
CA PHE A 91 3.48 11.38 -13.24
C PHE A 91 2.87 10.00 -13.47
N ARG A 92 1.87 9.94 -14.33
CA ARG A 92 1.25 8.70 -14.78
C ARG A 92 1.25 8.67 -16.30
N TYR A 93 1.70 7.56 -16.85
CA TYR A 93 1.66 7.31 -18.28
C TYR A 93 0.94 5.98 -18.55
N ALA A 94 -0.12 6.03 -19.36
CA ALA A 94 -0.92 4.87 -19.73
C ALA A 94 -1.24 4.93 -21.22
N LYS A 95 -0.33 4.38 -22.04
CA LYS A 95 -0.49 4.36 -23.49
C LYS A 95 -1.69 3.52 -23.91
N ASN A 96 -2.52 4.07 -24.82
CA ASN A 96 -3.69 3.41 -25.39
C ASN A 96 -4.78 3.02 -24.37
N GLU A 97 -4.78 3.61 -23.18
CA GLU A 97 -5.87 3.44 -22.24
C GLU A 97 -7.13 4.17 -22.77
N LYS A 98 -8.22 3.44 -22.88
CA LYS A 98 -9.51 3.98 -23.31
C LYS A 98 -10.41 4.18 -22.11
N PHE A 99 -11.17 5.25 -22.12
CA PHE A 99 -12.07 5.62 -21.03
C PHE A 99 -13.47 5.88 -21.55
N TYR A 100 -14.43 5.58 -20.70
CA TYR A 100 -15.78 6.12 -20.82
C TYR A 100 -15.85 7.38 -19.95
N GLN A 101 -16.04 8.52 -20.59
CA GLN A 101 -16.13 9.81 -19.92
C GLN A 101 -17.59 10.10 -19.58
N THR A 102 -17.92 10.17 -18.30
CA THR A 102 -19.16 10.74 -17.81
C THR A 102 -18.95 12.21 -17.42
N ARG A 103 -20.02 12.91 -17.05
CA ARG A 103 -19.94 14.30 -16.63
C ARG A 103 -18.96 14.52 -15.46
N ASN A 104 -18.90 13.58 -14.50
CA ASN A 104 -18.16 13.72 -13.26
C ASN A 104 -17.09 12.63 -13.06
N ASN A 105 -17.12 11.55 -13.85
CA ASN A 105 -16.24 10.39 -13.64
C ASN A 105 -15.65 9.93 -14.97
N ARG A 106 -14.41 9.48 -14.90
CA ARG A 106 -13.69 8.81 -15.98
C ARG A 106 -13.48 7.36 -15.62
N ILE A 107 -14.08 6.44 -16.37
CA ILE A 107 -14.06 5.00 -16.10
C ILE A 107 -13.18 4.34 -17.16
N PRO A 108 -12.07 3.67 -16.79
CA PRO A 108 -11.26 2.94 -17.75
C PRO A 108 -12.07 1.76 -18.36
N ILE A 109 -12.05 1.64 -19.70
CA ILE A 109 -12.66 0.55 -20.44
C ILE A 109 -11.62 -0.53 -20.74
N THR A 110 -10.37 -0.14 -20.98
CA THR A 110 -9.27 -1.07 -21.25
C THR A 110 -8.55 -1.39 -19.94
N TYR A 111 -8.48 -2.68 -19.62
CA TYR A 111 -7.82 -3.17 -18.39
C TYR A 111 -6.39 -3.68 -18.64
N ASP A 112 -5.94 -3.75 -19.89
CA ASP A 112 -4.65 -4.29 -20.30
C ASP A 112 -3.63 -3.22 -20.72
N ALA A 113 -3.97 -1.94 -20.55
CA ALA A 113 -2.99 -0.87 -20.74
C ALA A 113 -1.80 -1.06 -19.79
N LEU A 114 -0.59 -0.80 -20.28
CA LEU A 114 0.59 -0.66 -19.42
C LEU A 114 0.52 0.70 -18.74
N ILE A 115 0.40 0.69 -17.42
CA ILE A 115 0.34 1.91 -16.61
C ILE A 115 1.66 2.04 -15.84
N PHE A 116 2.34 3.15 -16.05
CA PHE A 116 3.56 3.53 -15.37
C PHE A 116 3.31 4.76 -14.50
N ASN A 117 3.64 4.68 -13.23
CA ASN A 117 3.53 5.77 -12.26
C ASN A 117 4.89 6.09 -11.66
N VAL A 118 5.17 7.37 -11.50
CA VAL A 118 6.29 7.88 -10.70
C VAL A 118 5.76 8.96 -9.78
N SER A 119 6.14 8.93 -8.52
CA SER A 119 5.93 10.05 -7.61
C SER A 119 7.22 10.44 -6.92
N HIS A 120 7.40 11.73 -6.72
CA HIS A 120 8.49 12.28 -5.93
C HIS A 120 7.95 13.30 -4.94
N VAL A 121 8.20 13.06 -3.66
CA VAL A 121 7.86 13.96 -2.56
C VAL A 121 9.10 14.66 -2.10
N MET A 122 9.02 15.97 -1.91
CA MET A 122 10.11 16.79 -1.40
C MET A 122 9.63 17.78 -0.34
N ALA A 123 10.44 17.97 0.69
CA ALA A 123 10.28 19.01 1.70
C ALA A 123 11.64 19.53 2.14
N LYS A 124 11.70 20.81 2.47
CA LYS A 124 12.90 21.45 3.01
C LYS A 124 12.65 21.85 4.45
N LYS A 125 13.55 21.47 5.35
CA LYS A 125 13.50 21.87 6.76
C LYS A 125 13.42 23.39 6.88
N ASP A 126 12.66 23.85 7.86
CA ASP A 126 12.40 25.25 8.20
C ASP A 126 11.58 26.04 7.13
N LEU A 127 11.33 25.48 5.95
CA LEU A 127 10.46 26.09 4.95
C LEU A 127 8.98 25.86 5.33
N LEU A 128 8.25 26.95 5.56
CA LEU A 128 6.83 26.94 5.96
C LEU A 128 6.56 26.02 7.17
N GLY A 129 7.48 25.97 8.13
CA GLY A 129 7.36 25.18 9.36
C GLY A 129 7.71 23.70 9.23
N SER A 130 8.28 23.26 8.12
CA SER A 130 8.68 21.85 7.94
C SER A 130 9.79 21.45 8.93
N ALA A 131 9.57 20.37 9.68
CA ALA A 131 10.52 19.90 10.68
C ALA A 131 11.72 19.14 10.09
N TYR A 132 11.58 18.58 8.88
CA TYR A 132 12.59 17.71 8.27
C TYR A 132 12.86 18.06 6.80
N ASN A 133 14.08 17.75 6.34
CA ASN A 133 14.35 17.57 4.92
C ASN A 133 13.81 16.21 4.49
N TYR A 134 12.93 16.18 3.49
CA TYR A 134 12.32 14.94 3.04
C TYR A 134 12.39 14.82 1.53
N HIS A 135 12.94 13.69 1.06
CA HIS A 135 12.94 13.29 -0.34
C HIS A 135 12.60 11.81 -0.43
N ARG A 136 11.52 11.51 -1.13
CA ARG A 136 11.07 10.16 -1.39
C ARG A 136 10.66 10.00 -2.85
N THR A 137 11.10 8.92 -3.47
CA THR A 137 10.70 8.54 -4.83
C THR A 137 10.01 7.20 -4.78
N ASP A 138 8.86 7.08 -5.43
CA ASP A 138 8.16 5.82 -5.64
C ASP A 138 7.90 5.63 -7.13
N ILE A 139 8.08 4.41 -7.63
CA ILE A 139 7.83 4.00 -9.00
C ILE A 139 6.90 2.79 -8.99
N GLY A 140 5.98 2.71 -9.93
CA GLY A 140 5.08 1.59 -10.05
C GLY A 140 4.74 1.25 -11.48
N ILE A 141 4.49 -0.03 -11.72
CA ILE A 141 4.05 -0.58 -12.99
C ILE A 141 2.83 -1.45 -12.73
N GLN A 142 1.79 -1.25 -13.53
CA GLN A 142 0.62 -2.12 -13.56
C GLN A 142 0.39 -2.61 -14.99
N LYS A 143 0.12 -3.91 -15.14
CA LYS A 143 -0.15 -4.55 -16.43
C LYS A 143 -1.06 -5.76 -16.25
N ARG A 144 -2.03 -5.94 -17.15
CA ARG A 144 -2.76 -7.19 -17.32
C ARG A 144 -2.22 -7.94 -18.55
N LEU A 145 -1.94 -9.22 -18.37
CA LEU A 145 -1.56 -10.14 -19.44
C LEU A 145 -2.70 -11.13 -19.67
N TRP A 146 -3.19 -11.20 -20.91
CA TRP A 146 -4.24 -12.13 -21.31
C TRP A 146 -3.64 -13.41 -21.86
N PHE A 147 -4.13 -14.56 -21.39
CA PHE A 147 -3.74 -15.89 -21.85
C PHE A 147 -4.89 -16.58 -22.59
N SER A 148 -5.65 -15.82 -23.38
CA SER A 148 -6.78 -16.31 -24.16
C SER A 148 -7.79 -17.10 -23.28
N ALA A 149 -8.05 -18.37 -23.60
CA ALA A 149 -8.95 -19.23 -22.83
C ALA A 149 -8.51 -19.51 -21.40
N PHE A 150 -7.21 -19.36 -21.11
CA PHE A 150 -6.66 -19.64 -19.78
C PHE A 150 -6.77 -18.47 -18.79
N GLY A 151 -7.40 -17.36 -19.20
CA GLY A 151 -7.66 -16.24 -18.32
C GLY A 151 -6.61 -15.14 -18.41
N TYR A 152 -6.30 -14.48 -17.28
CA TYR A 152 -5.38 -13.35 -17.26
C TYR A 152 -4.61 -13.25 -15.96
N LEU A 153 -3.45 -12.61 -16.03
CA LEU A 153 -2.58 -12.28 -14.91
C LEU A 153 -2.55 -10.77 -14.72
N ASP A 154 -2.97 -10.30 -13.54
CA ASP A 154 -2.77 -8.94 -13.10
C ASP A 154 -1.42 -8.83 -12.38
N ILE A 155 -0.61 -7.88 -12.80
CA ILE A 155 0.72 -7.60 -12.28
C ILE A 155 0.73 -6.17 -11.76
N ILE A 156 1.08 -6.00 -10.49
CA ILE A 156 1.41 -4.69 -9.90
C ILE A 156 2.79 -4.84 -9.26
N THR A 157 3.74 -4.02 -9.71
CA THR A 157 5.07 -3.94 -9.10
C THR A 157 5.36 -2.51 -8.68
N LYS A 158 5.96 -2.34 -7.51
CA LYS A 158 6.34 -1.02 -6.99
C LYS A 158 7.74 -1.09 -6.39
N ALA A 159 8.46 0.01 -6.49
CA ALA A 159 9.72 0.22 -5.78
C ALA A 159 9.81 1.66 -5.31
N GLY A 160 10.52 1.89 -4.23
CA GLY A 160 10.72 3.25 -3.74
C GLY A 160 11.83 3.37 -2.74
N LYS A 161 12.24 4.62 -2.52
CA LYS A 161 13.36 4.96 -1.64
C LYS A 161 13.15 6.30 -0.97
N VAL A 162 13.46 6.36 0.32
CA VAL A 162 13.61 7.59 1.10
C VAL A 162 15.08 7.98 1.12
N TRP A 163 15.39 9.12 0.53
CA TRP A 163 16.76 9.58 0.31
C TRP A 163 17.36 10.28 1.52
N THR A 164 16.54 10.83 2.41
CA THR A 164 16.92 11.67 3.55
C THR A 164 16.81 10.93 4.87
N LYS A 165 17.42 11.47 5.92
CA LYS A 165 17.25 11.02 7.30
C LYS A 165 15.94 11.59 7.84
N VAL A 166 14.99 10.72 8.22
CA VAL A 166 13.66 11.10 8.70
C VAL A 166 13.14 10.11 9.75
N PRO A 167 12.23 10.53 10.64
CA PRO A 167 11.60 9.63 11.61
C PRO A 167 10.63 8.64 10.94
N TYR A 168 10.28 7.56 11.68
CA TYR A 168 9.53 6.43 11.15
C TYR A 168 8.19 6.78 10.46
N PRO A 169 7.41 7.80 10.86
CA PRO A 169 6.15 8.10 10.16
C PRO A 169 6.35 8.56 8.71
N LEU A 170 7.56 9.05 8.38
CA LEU A 170 7.95 9.48 7.04
C LEU A 170 8.66 8.36 6.24
N LEU A 171 8.94 7.23 6.87
CA LEU A 171 9.54 6.06 6.21
C LEU A 171 8.48 5.26 5.42
N ILE A 172 8.94 4.20 4.80
CA ILE A 172 8.10 3.29 4.03
C ILE A 172 7.50 2.26 4.98
N LEU A 173 6.20 2.36 5.16
CA LEU A 173 5.38 1.44 5.94
C LEU A 173 4.52 0.64 4.95
N PRO A 174 4.68 -0.68 4.86
CA PRO A 174 3.90 -1.50 3.93
C PRO A 174 2.40 -1.46 4.22
N ASN A 175 1.60 -1.55 3.17
CA ASN A 175 0.14 -1.55 3.30
C ASN A 175 -0.35 -2.85 3.97
N ALA A 176 -0.75 -2.77 5.22
CA ALA A 176 -1.37 -3.89 5.94
C ALA A 176 -2.90 -3.83 5.80
N ASN A 177 -3.49 -4.90 5.34
CA ASN A 177 -4.93 -5.03 5.24
C ASN A 177 -5.50 -5.70 6.49
N LEU A 178 -6.14 -4.92 7.35
CA LEU A 178 -6.73 -5.39 8.61
C LEU A 178 -8.21 -5.81 8.48
N SER A 179 -8.74 -5.88 7.25
CA SER A 179 -10.11 -6.31 6.97
C SER A 179 -10.19 -7.79 6.60
N TYR A 180 -11.42 -8.30 6.52
CA TYR A 180 -11.71 -9.62 5.96
C TYR A 180 -11.75 -9.62 4.42
N THR A 181 -11.68 -8.47 3.78
CA THR A 181 -11.74 -8.30 2.33
C THR A 181 -10.34 -8.24 1.74
N ILE A 182 -10.09 -8.91 0.61
CA ILE A 182 -8.84 -8.78 -0.13
C ILE A 182 -8.79 -7.41 -0.80
N GLN A 183 -7.67 -6.73 -0.63
CA GLN A 183 -7.36 -5.49 -1.31
C GLN A 183 -6.05 -5.64 -2.07
N PRO A 184 -6.01 -5.29 -3.37
CA PRO A 184 -4.76 -5.21 -4.10
C PRO A 184 -3.79 -4.22 -3.45
N GLU A 185 -2.50 -4.38 -3.67
CA GLU A 185 -1.42 -3.59 -3.09
C GLU A 185 -1.31 -3.64 -1.55
N ALA A 186 -2.06 -4.53 -0.87
CA ALA A 186 -2.01 -4.69 0.57
C ALA A 186 -1.76 -6.14 0.99
N TYR A 187 -1.03 -6.30 2.08
CA TYR A 187 -0.69 -7.61 2.66
C TYR A 187 -1.77 -8.03 3.66
N THR A 188 -2.30 -9.22 3.45
CA THR A 188 -3.51 -9.69 4.12
C THR A 188 -3.26 -10.23 5.52
N ASN A 189 -2.07 -10.82 5.76
CA ASN A 189 -1.68 -11.40 7.04
C ASN A 189 -0.56 -10.60 7.74
N MET A 190 -0.28 -9.39 7.28
CA MET A 190 0.64 -8.45 7.90
C MET A 190 -0.10 -7.59 8.93
N ASN A 191 0.56 -7.26 10.03
CA ASN A 191 0.06 -6.28 10.99
C ASN A 191 0.37 -4.85 10.54
N ALA A 192 -0.43 -3.88 10.98
CA ALA A 192 -0.12 -2.47 10.74
C ALA A 192 1.24 -2.13 11.33
N MET A 193 2.07 -1.38 10.58
CA MET A 193 3.43 -0.97 10.96
C MET A 193 4.35 -2.12 11.40
N GLU A 194 4.10 -3.34 10.92
CA GLU A 194 4.94 -4.48 11.27
C GLU A 194 6.36 -4.34 10.72
N PHE A 195 6.50 -3.79 9.52
CA PHE A 195 7.80 -3.54 8.91
C PHE A 195 8.00 -2.05 8.62
N ILE A 196 9.22 -1.57 8.87
CA ILE A 196 9.66 -0.20 8.61
C ILE A 196 10.92 -0.26 7.77
N ASN A 197 10.89 0.40 6.60
CA ASN A 197 11.98 0.39 5.64
C ASN A 197 12.22 1.80 5.08
N ASP A 198 13.38 2.06 4.52
CA ASP A 198 13.62 3.26 3.72
C ASP A 198 13.86 2.96 2.23
N GLU A 199 13.97 1.69 1.89
CA GLU A 199 13.98 1.17 0.51
C GLU A 199 13.05 -0.04 0.41
N TYR A 200 12.32 -0.18 -0.71
CA TYR A 200 11.49 -1.35 -0.94
C TYR A 200 11.33 -1.67 -2.42
N ALA A 201 11.04 -2.93 -2.68
CA ALA A 201 10.45 -3.43 -3.92
C ALA A 201 9.33 -4.40 -3.58
N SER A 202 8.20 -4.29 -4.25
CA SER A 202 7.03 -5.12 -3.98
C SER A 202 6.40 -5.62 -5.27
N TRP A 203 5.74 -6.77 -5.18
CA TRP A 203 4.96 -7.35 -6.26
C TRP A 203 3.64 -7.90 -5.75
N ASP A 204 2.59 -7.74 -6.55
CA ASP A 204 1.28 -8.36 -6.41
C ASP A 204 0.92 -8.99 -7.75
N LEU A 205 0.96 -10.32 -7.80
CA LEU A 205 0.64 -11.13 -8.96
C LEU A 205 -0.65 -11.87 -8.68
N THR A 206 -1.71 -11.59 -9.43
CA THR A 206 -3.01 -12.25 -9.27
C THR A 206 -3.45 -12.86 -10.59
N TYR A 207 -3.51 -14.18 -10.63
CA TYR A 207 -3.90 -14.97 -11.81
C TYR A 207 -5.36 -15.43 -11.69
N TYR A 208 -6.16 -15.05 -12.67
CA TYR A 208 -7.57 -15.41 -12.82
C TYR A 208 -7.71 -16.45 -13.94
N MET A 209 -8.04 -17.68 -13.59
CA MET A 209 -7.97 -18.84 -14.50
C MET A 209 -9.24 -19.12 -15.31
N ASN A 210 -10.28 -18.28 -15.19
CA ASN A 210 -11.54 -18.38 -15.93
C ASN A 210 -12.31 -19.72 -15.80
N GLY A 211 -12.08 -20.47 -14.71
CA GLY A 211 -12.79 -21.72 -14.45
C GLY A 211 -12.27 -22.92 -15.25
N ASN A 212 -11.04 -22.87 -15.73
CA ASN A 212 -10.46 -23.96 -16.55
C ASN A 212 -10.36 -25.31 -15.84
N LEU A 213 -10.25 -25.33 -14.50
CA LEU A 213 -10.25 -26.55 -13.69
C LEU A 213 -11.64 -26.84 -13.15
N LEU A 214 -12.28 -25.88 -12.47
CA LEU A 214 -13.56 -26.07 -11.77
C LEU A 214 -14.71 -26.40 -12.73
N ASN A 215 -14.74 -25.80 -13.92
CA ASN A 215 -15.78 -26.07 -14.91
C ASN A 215 -15.69 -27.46 -15.55
N ARG A 216 -14.62 -28.22 -15.30
CA ARG A 216 -14.54 -29.65 -15.69
C ARG A 216 -15.31 -30.56 -14.75
N LEU A 217 -15.59 -30.09 -13.52
CA LEU A 217 -16.35 -30.84 -12.53
C LEU A 217 -17.87 -30.64 -12.75
N PRO A 218 -18.66 -31.70 -13.01
CA PRO A 218 -20.06 -31.56 -13.43
C PRO A 218 -20.95 -30.75 -12.47
N LEU A 219 -20.76 -30.89 -11.16
CA LEU A 219 -21.54 -30.19 -10.15
C LEU A 219 -21.11 -28.73 -10.02
N VAL A 220 -19.80 -28.46 -10.07
CA VAL A 220 -19.22 -27.12 -9.88
C VAL A 220 -19.41 -26.26 -11.13
N LYS A 221 -19.47 -26.86 -12.31
CA LYS A 221 -19.74 -26.17 -13.59
C LYS A 221 -21.02 -25.31 -13.53
N LYS A 222 -22.06 -25.76 -12.82
CA LYS A 222 -23.32 -25.03 -12.66
C LYS A 222 -23.15 -23.71 -11.90
N LEU A 223 -22.16 -23.62 -11.01
CA LEU A 223 -21.85 -22.41 -10.24
C LEU A 223 -21.07 -21.37 -11.05
N LYS A 224 -20.54 -21.75 -12.24
CA LYS A 224 -19.64 -20.90 -13.06
C LYS A 224 -18.50 -20.31 -12.25
N ALA A 225 -18.04 -21.03 -11.22
CA ALA A 225 -16.98 -20.63 -10.35
C ALA A 225 -15.63 -20.57 -11.09
N ARG A 226 -14.76 -19.65 -10.71
CA ARG A 226 -13.47 -19.42 -11.35
C ARG A 226 -12.35 -19.45 -10.29
N GLU A 227 -11.25 -20.09 -10.63
CA GLU A 227 -10.07 -20.15 -9.78
C GLU A 227 -9.30 -18.85 -9.83
N VAL A 228 -8.75 -18.46 -8.68
CA VAL A 228 -7.84 -17.31 -8.54
C VAL A 228 -6.65 -17.73 -7.71
N PHE A 229 -5.47 -17.38 -8.18
CA PHE A 229 -4.21 -17.59 -7.48
C PHE A 229 -3.51 -16.25 -7.31
N ALA A 230 -3.01 -15.96 -6.12
CA ALA A 230 -2.22 -14.75 -5.94
C ALA A 230 -0.91 -15.04 -5.21
N PHE A 231 0.12 -14.29 -5.59
CA PHE A 231 1.42 -14.30 -4.96
C PHE A 231 1.91 -12.87 -4.75
N ARG A 232 2.11 -12.49 -3.49
CA ARG A 232 2.52 -11.14 -3.10
C ARG A 232 3.81 -11.21 -2.34
N GLY A 233 4.66 -10.20 -2.55
CA GLY A 233 5.88 -10.10 -1.80
C GLY A 233 6.38 -8.67 -1.63
N LEU A 234 7.24 -8.52 -0.64
CA LEU A 234 7.89 -7.28 -0.27
C LEU A 234 9.33 -7.58 0.10
N TRP A 235 10.25 -7.06 -0.67
CA TRP A 235 11.62 -6.86 -0.26
C TRP A 235 11.74 -5.47 0.34
N GLY A 236 12.52 -5.31 1.40
CA GLY A 236 12.78 -4.00 2.00
C GLY A 236 14.10 -3.97 2.73
N HIS A 237 14.62 -2.78 2.92
CA HIS A 237 15.86 -2.52 3.64
C HIS A 237 15.70 -1.24 4.46
N LEU A 238 16.35 -1.20 5.62
CA LEU A 238 16.49 0.01 6.43
C LEU A 238 17.96 0.34 6.55
N THR A 239 18.35 1.48 6.00
CA THR A 239 19.74 1.95 6.08
C THR A 239 20.06 2.49 7.48
N ASP A 240 21.33 2.45 7.85
CA ASP A 240 21.83 2.95 9.14
C ASP A 240 21.47 4.41 9.44
N LYS A 241 21.26 5.22 8.39
CA LYS A 241 20.88 6.64 8.56
C LYS A 241 19.50 6.82 9.18
N ASN A 242 18.57 5.89 8.96
CA ASN A 242 17.18 5.92 9.40
C ASN A 242 16.87 4.90 10.52
N ASN A 243 17.89 4.17 10.98
CA ASN A 243 17.75 3.22 12.08
C ASN A 243 17.94 3.94 13.44
N PRO A 244 16.90 4.04 14.28
CA PRO A 244 16.99 4.70 15.59
C PRO A 244 17.88 3.94 16.57
N ALA A 245 18.12 2.64 16.39
CA ALA A 245 19.05 1.87 17.22
C ALA A 245 20.48 2.42 17.19
N ASN A 246 20.86 3.18 16.17
CA ASN A 246 22.15 3.85 16.04
C ASN A 246 22.21 5.21 16.78
N GLY A 247 21.21 5.56 17.59
CA GLY A 247 21.19 6.75 18.44
C GLY A 247 21.22 8.10 17.69
N LYS A 248 20.82 8.14 16.41
CA LYS A 248 20.92 9.36 15.60
C LYS A 248 19.85 10.37 15.98
N GLU A 249 20.31 11.59 16.28
CA GLU A 249 19.47 12.72 16.61
C GLU A 249 18.34 12.94 15.59
N GLY A 250 17.14 13.32 16.09
CA GLY A 250 15.96 13.67 15.31
C GLY A 250 15.14 12.48 14.83
N LEU A 251 15.61 11.24 15.01
CA LEU A 251 14.81 10.05 14.76
C LEU A 251 13.85 9.76 15.93
N PHE A 252 12.79 9.04 15.65
CA PHE A 252 11.88 8.51 16.66
C PHE A 252 12.13 7.02 16.85
N LEU A 253 12.05 6.54 18.10
CA LEU A 253 12.08 5.12 18.39
C LEU A 253 10.95 4.42 17.65
N PHE A 254 11.19 3.19 17.19
CA PHE A 254 10.15 2.41 16.56
C PHE A 254 9.11 1.95 17.59
N PRO A 255 7.82 2.00 17.25
CA PRO A 255 6.78 1.46 18.11
C PRO A 255 7.01 -0.03 18.37
N TYR A 256 6.60 -0.49 19.56
CA TYR A 256 6.68 -1.90 19.91
C TYR A 256 6.02 -2.81 18.86
N GLY A 257 6.68 -3.91 18.50
CA GLY A 257 6.20 -4.84 17.47
C GLY A 257 6.38 -4.35 16.04
N SER A 258 7.24 -3.36 15.81
CA SER A 258 7.75 -2.97 14.51
C SER A 258 9.15 -3.54 14.30
N TYR A 259 9.40 -4.06 13.10
CA TYR A 259 10.63 -4.76 12.72
C TYR A 259 11.19 -4.20 11.43
N THR A 260 12.38 -4.61 11.07
CA THR A 260 12.98 -4.38 9.77
C THR A 260 12.98 -5.67 8.96
N LEU A 261 12.82 -5.59 7.65
CA LEU A 261 12.98 -6.74 6.79
C LEU A 261 14.45 -7.17 6.74
N GLY A 262 14.68 -8.48 6.82
CA GLY A 262 16.00 -9.07 6.67
C GLY A 262 16.33 -9.35 5.20
N LYS A 263 17.25 -10.29 4.96
CA LYS A 263 17.64 -10.71 3.60
C LYS A 263 16.50 -11.40 2.82
N VAL A 264 15.56 -12.02 3.53
CA VAL A 264 14.43 -12.75 2.95
C VAL A 264 13.27 -11.79 2.77
N PRO A 265 12.64 -11.69 1.58
CA PRO A 265 11.45 -10.88 1.39
C PRO A 265 10.24 -11.43 2.18
N TYR A 266 9.36 -10.57 2.63
CA TYR A 266 8.04 -10.99 3.12
C TYR A 266 7.20 -11.53 1.96
N MET A 267 6.50 -12.65 2.16
CA MET A 267 5.72 -13.28 1.09
C MET A 267 4.39 -13.83 1.59
N GLU A 268 3.35 -13.68 0.76
CA GLU A 268 2.04 -14.29 0.91
C GLU A 268 1.64 -15.01 -0.37
N ALA A 269 0.99 -16.17 -0.24
CA ALA A 269 0.33 -16.86 -1.35
C ALA A 269 -1.15 -17.05 -1.01
N SER A 270 -2.01 -17.05 -2.03
CA SER A 270 -3.42 -17.37 -1.85
C SER A 270 -3.98 -18.20 -2.99
N VAL A 271 -4.96 -19.02 -2.64
CA VAL A 271 -5.82 -19.75 -3.57
C VAL A 271 -7.26 -19.36 -3.27
N GLY A 272 -8.00 -19.00 -4.29
CA GLY A 272 -9.37 -18.54 -4.15
C GLY A 272 -10.30 -19.05 -5.23
N VAL A 273 -11.57 -18.87 -4.98
CA VAL A 273 -12.67 -19.13 -5.90
C VAL A 273 -13.51 -17.87 -5.99
N GLU A 274 -13.68 -17.35 -7.19
CA GLU A 274 -14.55 -16.20 -7.48
C GLU A 274 -15.81 -16.60 -8.24
N ASN A 275 -16.70 -15.63 -8.41
CA ASN A 275 -17.99 -15.81 -9.09
C ASN A 275 -18.97 -16.76 -8.38
N ILE A 276 -18.76 -17.04 -7.10
CA ILE A 276 -19.70 -17.77 -6.27
C ILE A 276 -20.97 -16.91 -6.16
N PHE A 277 -22.13 -17.48 -6.57
CA PHE A 277 -23.40 -16.74 -6.68
C PHE A 277 -23.31 -15.45 -7.51
N GLN A 278 -22.36 -15.35 -8.45
CA GLN A 278 -22.10 -14.21 -9.35
C GLN A 278 -21.49 -12.96 -8.71
N PHE A 279 -21.26 -12.93 -7.40
CA PHE A 279 -20.71 -11.74 -6.71
C PHE A 279 -19.66 -12.03 -5.65
N LEU A 280 -19.57 -13.27 -5.16
CA LEU A 280 -18.73 -13.60 -4.02
C LEU A 280 -17.40 -14.22 -4.49
N ARG A 281 -16.33 -13.81 -3.86
CA ARG A 281 -15.00 -14.41 -3.93
C ARG A 281 -14.54 -14.80 -2.54
N LEU A 282 -14.02 -16.01 -2.39
CA LEU A 282 -13.40 -16.54 -1.18
C LEU A 282 -11.96 -16.94 -1.50
N ASP A 283 -11.03 -16.50 -0.68
CA ASP A 283 -9.60 -16.81 -0.78
C ASP A 283 -9.10 -17.38 0.53
N TYR A 284 -8.24 -18.37 0.45
CA TYR A 284 -7.44 -18.82 1.56
C TYR A 284 -6.01 -18.31 1.36
N VAL A 285 -5.51 -17.54 2.34
CA VAL A 285 -4.23 -16.84 2.25
C VAL A 285 -3.26 -17.42 3.26
N TRP A 286 -2.03 -17.69 2.83
CA TRP A 286 -0.91 -18.13 3.67
C TRP A 286 0.17 -17.07 3.69
N ARG A 287 0.68 -16.80 4.88
CA ARG A 287 1.94 -16.09 5.11
C ARG A 287 3.07 -17.12 5.09
N LEU A 288 4.07 -16.93 4.23
CA LEU A 288 5.08 -17.94 3.95
C LEU A 288 6.29 -17.84 4.90
N ASN A 289 6.64 -16.63 5.34
CA ASN A 289 7.79 -16.37 6.20
C ASN A 289 7.50 -15.30 7.26
N TYR A 290 8.47 -14.98 8.14
CA TYR A 290 8.30 -14.13 9.33
C TYR A 290 7.11 -14.57 10.20
N ARG A 291 6.99 -15.88 10.45
CA ARG A 291 5.84 -16.50 11.10
C ARG A 291 5.90 -16.51 12.63
N ASP A 292 6.96 -15.99 13.18
CA ASP A 292 7.33 -15.96 14.60
C ASP A 292 7.05 -14.64 15.29
N HIS A 293 6.62 -13.61 14.54
CA HIS A 293 6.28 -12.32 15.12
C HIS A 293 5.02 -12.42 16.01
N PRO A 294 4.96 -11.70 17.14
CA PRO A 294 3.83 -11.78 18.06
C PRO A 294 2.54 -11.23 17.46
N GLY A 295 1.42 -11.88 17.73
CA GLY A 295 0.08 -11.43 17.35
C GLY A 295 -0.21 -11.45 15.85
N ILE A 296 0.56 -12.18 15.03
CA ILE A 296 0.32 -12.32 13.60
C ILE A 296 -0.67 -13.44 13.26
N GLN A 297 -1.31 -13.29 12.11
CA GLN A 297 -2.02 -14.39 11.46
C GLN A 297 -1.13 -15.00 10.39
N THR A 298 -0.87 -16.31 10.48
CA THR A 298 -0.07 -17.03 9.48
C THR A 298 -0.91 -17.54 8.31
N LYS A 299 -2.21 -17.66 8.49
CA LYS A 299 -3.19 -18.12 7.51
C LYS A 299 -4.58 -17.56 7.80
N GLY A 300 -5.43 -17.47 6.81
CA GLY A 300 -6.81 -17.03 7.02
C GLY A 300 -7.66 -17.04 5.76
N VAL A 301 -8.97 -17.15 5.97
CA VAL A 301 -9.97 -17.00 4.90
C VAL A 301 -10.29 -15.52 4.73
N ARG A 302 -10.42 -15.10 3.47
CA ARG A 302 -10.82 -13.74 3.09
C ARG A 302 -11.98 -13.81 2.12
N CYS A 303 -12.85 -12.82 2.20
CA CYS A 303 -14.07 -12.73 1.42
C CYS A 303 -14.09 -11.37 0.68
N THR A 304 -14.36 -11.39 -0.61
CA THR A 304 -14.49 -10.16 -1.40
C THR A 304 -15.78 -10.21 -2.19
N MET A 305 -16.53 -9.12 -2.20
CA MET A 305 -17.69 -8.96 -3.07
C MET A 305 -17.26 -8.21 -4.32
N ARG A 306 -17.54 -8.80 -5.48
CA ARG A 306 -17.29 -8.20 -6.79
C ARG A 306 -18.49 -8.45 -7.68
N LEU A 307 -19.21 -7.38 -8.02
CA LEU A 307 -20.26 -7.46 -9.02
C LEU A 307 -19.60 -7.44 -10.40
N SER A 308 -19.72 -8.52 -11.13
CA SER A 308 -19.35 -8.60 -12.56
C SER A 308 -20.62 -8.48 -13.38
N PHE A 309 -20.84 -7.33 -13.99
CA PHE A 309 -21.90 -7.12 -14.96
C PHE A 309 -21.43 -7.53 -16.35
#